data_cb7a63aadfcc37e8b9b3ccc93e270138
#
_entry.id   cb7a63aadfcc37e8b9b3ccc93e270138
#
_cell.length_a   1.000
_cell.length_b   1.000
_cell.length_c   1.000
_cell.angle_alpha   90.00
_cell.angle_beta   90.00
_cell.angle_gamma   90.00
#
_symmetry.space_group_name_H-M   'P 1'
#
loop_
_entity.id
_entity.type
_entity.pdbx_description
1 polymer ?
#
loop_
_entity_poly.entity_id
_entity_poly.type
_entity_poly.pdbx_seq_one_letter_code
_entity_poly.pdbx_strand_id
1 'polypeptide(L)'
;PEQPELTEREEIIETCEMTAEELEEELFCDSLELLALCVESEAGNQGLYGKKLVVDVVLNRVDDPNYPDNIADVIMQQNQFSVVLDGRIWTVEPSEETFEAIREELEVRTNTEIIFFTSEGYSPYGEPWGKVGDHYFSTERR
;
A
#
# COMPACT_ATOMS: atom_id res chain seq x y z
N PRO A 1 41.63 -0.85 20.94
CA PRO A 1 41.44 0.14 19.89
C PRO A 1 39.97 0.51 19.74
N GLU A 2 39.73 1.78 19.57
CA GLU A 2 38.39 2.28 19.36
C GLU A 2 37.96 2.00 17.93
N GLN A 3 36.71 1.53 17.77
CA GLN A 3 36.13 1.37 16.46
C GLN A 3 35.57 2.71 15.97
N PRO A 4 35.62 2.98 14.68
CA PRO A 4 35.01 4.18 14.14
C PRO A 4 33.50 4.18 14.41
N GLU A 5 32.96 5.37 14.63
CA GLU A 5 31.52 5.53 14.81
C GLU A 5 30.80 5.19 13.52
N LEU A 6 29.79 4.32 13.59
CA LEU A 6 29.02 3.88 12.44
C LEU A 6 27.80 4.78 12.24
N THR A 7 27.35 4.88 10.99
CA THR A 7 26.07 5.50 10.68
C THR A 7 24.95 4.59 11.20
N GLU A 8 23.77 5.16 11.42
CA GLU A 8 22.60 4.41 11.87
C GLU A 8 22.29 3.21 10.94
N ARG A 9 22.40 3.42 9.64
CA ARG A 9 22.19 2.35 8.65
C ARG A 9 23.25 1.23 8.79
N GLU A 10 24.50 1.60 8.96
CA GLU A 10 25.61 0.64 9.11
C GLU A 10 25.46 -0.18 10.39
N GLU A 11 25.02 0.45 11.48
CA GLU A 11 24.75 -0.25 12.74
C GLU A 11 23.63 -1.28 12.60
N ILE A 12 22.55 -0.93 11.89
CA ILE A 12 21.44 -1.85 11.63
C ILE A 12 21.92 -3.04 10.82
N ILE A 13 22.67 -2.80 9.75
CA ILE A 13 23.19 -3.87 8.88
C ILE A 13 24.12 -4.77 9.66
N GLU A 14 25.05 -4.22 10.41
CA GLU A 14 26.02 -4.98 11.19
C GLU A 14 25.34 -5.81 12.29
N THR A 15 24.39 -5.19 13.03
CA THR A 15 23.66 -5.86 14.11
C THR A 15 22.83 -7.02 13.60
N CYS A 16 22.21 -6.88 12.44
CA CYS A 16 21.38 -7.92 11.83
C CYS A 16 22.17 -8.88 10.94
N GLU A 17 23.47 -8.63 10.76
CA GLU A 17 24.34 -9.41 9.85
C GLU A 17 23.78 -9.47 8.43
N MET A 18 23.11 -8.36 7.99
CA MET A 18 22.47 -8.28 6.69
C MET A 18 23.30 -7.48 5.69
N THR A 19 23.25 -7.91 4.42
CA THR A 19 23.77 -7.11 3.32
C THR A 19 22.78 -5.98 2.99
N ALA A 20 23.23 -5.00 2.21
CA ALA A 20 22.36 -3.93 1.74
C ALA A 20 21.20 -4.49 0.90
N GLU A 21 21.45 -5.52 0.09
CA GLU A 21 20.41 -6.16 -0.72
C GLU A 21 19.37 -6.85 0.15
N GLU A 22 19.81 -7.58 1.19
CA GLU A 22 18.91 -8.25 2.13
C GLU A 22 18.06 -7.24 2.89
N LEU A 23 18.64 -6.10 3.28
CA LEU A 23 17.90 -5.03 3.94
C LEU A 23 16.83 -4.45 3.02
N GLU A 24 17.16 -4.22 1.74
CA GLU A 24 16.19 -3.73 0.76
C GLU A 24 15.03 -4.71 0.56
N GLU A 25 15.33 -6.01 0.51
CA GLU A 25 14.31 -7.06 0.42
C GLU A 25 13.40 -7.06 1.66
N GLU A 26 13.98 -6.95 2.85
CA GLU A 26 13.20 -6.90 4.08
C GLU A 26 12.30 -5.67 4.16
N LEU A 27 12.82 -4.50 3.77
CA LEU A 27 12.02 -3.28 3.71
C LEU A 27 10.87 -3.40 2.70
N PHE A 28 11.11 -4.08 1.59
CA PHE A 28 10.07 -4.36 0.62
C PHE A 28 9.01 -5.30 1.20
N CYS A 29 9.43 -6.35 1.90
CA CYS A 29 8.51 -7.27 2.57
C CYS A 29 7.67 -6.54 3.63
N ASP A 30 8.29 -5.65 4.42
CA ASP A 30 7.58 -4.83 5.40
C ASP A 30 6.55 -3.93 4.73
N SER A 31 6.87 -3.38 3.56
CA SER A 31 5.93 -2.58 2.76
C SER A 31 4.74 -3.42 2.30
N LEU A 32 4.97 -4.67 1.91
CA LEU A 32 3.89 -5.57 1.52
C LEU A 32 3.01 -5.97 2.70
N GLU A 33 3.59 -6.14 3.89
CA GLU A 33 2.81 -6.37 5.11
C GLU A 33 1.93 -5.15 5.42
N LEU A 34 2.48 -3.95 5.30
CA LEU A 34 1.72 -2.72 5.49
C LEU A 34 0.59 -2.61 4.45
N LEU A 35 0.87 -2.97 3.20
CA LEU A 35 -0.15 -3.02 2.15
C LEU A 35 -1.26 -4.01 2.51
N ALA A 36 -0.91 -5.18 3.03
CA ALA A 36 -1.90 -6.18 3.45
C ALA A 36 -2.78 -5.64 4.57
N LEU A 37 -2.20 -4.96 5.56
CA LEU A 37 -2.96 -4.32 6.63
C LEU A 37 -3.89 -3.23 6.08
N CYS A 38 -3.42 -2.44 5.14
CA CYS A 38 -4.22 -1.39 4.50
C CYS A 38 -5.41 -1.99 3.74
N VAL A 39 -5.17 -2.98 2.90
CA VAL A 39 -6.22 -3.64 2.11
C VAL A 39 -7.24 -4.31 3.02
N GLU A 40 -6.79 -5.02 4.05
CA GLU A 40 -7.68 -5.66 5.00
C GLU A 40 -8.55 -4.64 5.75
N SER A 41 -7.94 -3.52 6.19
CA SER A 41 -8.66 -2.47 6.89
C SER A 41 -9.70 -1.78 6.02
N GLU A 42 -9.37 -1.55 4.74
CA GLU A 42 -10.24 -0.83 3.81
C GLU A 42 -11.27 -1.73 3.13
N ALA A 43 -10.91 -2.98 2.86
CA ALA A 43 -11.70 -3.87 2.01
C ALA A 43 -11.81 -5.29 2.53
N GLY A 44 -11.57 -5.52 3.82
CA GLY A 44 -11.60 -6.86 4.41
C GLY A 44 -12.93 -7.58 4.23
N ASN A 45 -14.03 -6.85 4.16
CA ASN A 45 -15.37 -7.39 3.94
C ASN A 45 -15.78 -7.43 2.46
N GLN A 46 -14.89 -7.07 1.55
CA GLN A 46 -15.13 -7.13 0.11
C GLN A 46 -14.62 -8.45 -0.45
N GLY A 47 -15.06 -8.79 -1.68
CA GLY A 47 -14.55 -9.96 -2.38
C GLY A 47 -13.15 -9.73 -2.95
N LEU A 48 -12.59 -10.78 -3.55
CA LEU A 48 -11.24 -10.75 -4.12
C LEU A 48 -11.06 -9.61 -5.13
N TYR A 49 -12.02 -9.41 -6.02
CA TYR A 49 -11.93 -8.36 -7.03
C TYR A 49 -11.86 -6.96 -6.40
N GLY A 50 -12.71 -6.70 -5.40
CA GLY A 50 -12.68 -5.41 -4.69
C GLY A 50 -11.34 -5.16 -3.99
N LYS A 51 -10.78 -6.20 -3.36
CA LYS A 51 -9.46 -6.12 -2.72
C LYS A 51 -8.36 -5.84 -3.76
N LYS A 52 -8.42 -6.50 -4.92
CA LYS A 52 -7.47 -6.25 -6.01
C LYS A 52 -7.49 -4.80 -6.47
N LEU A 53 -8.67 -4.21 -6.60
CA LEU A 53 -8.78 -2.82 -7.02
C LEU A 53 -8.21 -1.85 -5.97
N VAL A 54 -8.35 -2.14 -4.68
CA VAL A 54 -7.72 -1.35 -3.63
C VAL A 54 -6.19 -1.45 -3.73
N VAL A 55 -5.66 -2.65 -3.96
CA VAL A 55 -4.22 -2.84 -4.23
C VAL A 55 -3.79 -2.00 -5.43
N ASP A 56 -4.56 -2.04 -6.51
CA ASP A 56 -4.25 -1.30 -7.72
C ASP A 56 -4.18 0.21 -7.49
N VAL A 57 -5.08 0.76 -6.67
CA VAL A 57 -5.02 2.19 -6.32
C VAL A 57 -3.67 2.52 -5.68
N VAL A 58 -3.21 1.72 -4.73
CA VAL A 58 -1.92 1.95 -4.08
C VAL A 58 -0.77 1.85 -5.10
N LEU A 59 -0.75 0.79 -5.90
CA LEU A 59 0.31 0.57 -6.89
C LEU A 59 0.30 1.64 -7.98
N ASN A 60 -0.88 2.09 -8.42
CA ASN A 60 -0.99 3.16 -9.41
C ASN A 60 -0.47 4.48 -8.87
N ARG A 61 -0.68 4.77 -7.58
CA ARG A 61 -0.10 5.95 -6.94
C ARG A 61 1.42 5.87 -6.88
N VAL A 62 1.97 4.70 -6.58
CA VAL A 62 3.43 4.50 -6.60
C VAL A 62 4.02 4.85 -7.97
N ASP A 63 3.31 4.53 -9.04
CA ASP A 63 3.75 4.81 -10.41
C ASP A 63 3.49 6.25 -10.87
N ASP A 64 2.70 7.01 -10.11
CA ASP A 64 2.31 8.37 -10.48
C ASP A 64 3.30 9.37 -9.88
N PRO A 65 3.86 10.28 -10.70
CA PRO A 65 4.85 11.26 -10.20
C PRO A 65 4.29 12.26 -9.18
N ASN A 66 2.97 12.35 -9.03
CA ASN A 66 2.34 13.22 -8.03
C ASN A 66 2.24 12.59 -6.65
N TYR A 67 2.65 11.34 -6.50
CA TYR A 67 2.59 10.58 -5.25
C TYR A 67 3.98 10.05 -4.88
N PRO A 68 4.17 9.62 -3.62
CA PRO A 68 5.42 8.96 -3.24
C PRO A 68 5.72 7.74 -4.13
N ASP A 69 6.99 7.42 -4.29
CA ASP A 69 7.44 6.36 -5.20
C ASP A 69 7.60 4.98 -4.55
N ASN A 70 7.03 4.80 -3.37
CA ASN A 70 7.05 3.51 -2.70
C ASN A 70 5.75 3.27 -1.92
N ILE A 71 5.45 2.00 -1.70
CA ILE A 71 4.18 1.56 -1.08
C ILE A 71 3.99 2.13 0.32
N ALA A 72 5.01 2.05 1.16
CA ALA A 72 4.90 2.50 2.54
C ALA A 72 4.56 3.99 2.62
N ASP A 73 5.24 4.81 1.85
CA ASP A 73 5.01 6.26 1.85
C ASP A 73 3.66 6.64 1.24
N VAL A 74 3.19 5.90 0.24
CA VAL A 74 1.83 6.09 -0.31
C VAL A 74 0.79 5.83 0.77
N ILE A 75 0.91 4.71 1.50
CA ILE A 75 -0.06 4.34 2.54
C ILE A 75 -0.02 5.33 3.70
N MET A 76 1.16 5.73 4.10
CA MET A 76 1.35 6.61 5.26
C MET A 76 1.21 8.10 4.93
N GLN A 77 0.99 8.44 3.67
CA GLN A 77 0.84 9.82 3.25
C GLN A 77 -0.33 10.48 3.98
N GLN A 78 -0.09 11.68 4.49
CA GLN A 78 -1.05 12.40 5.30
C GLN A 78 -2.39 12.59 4.58
N ASN A 79 -3.50 12.28 5.28
CA ASN A 79 -4.88 12.50 4.81
C ASN A 79 -5.31 11.65 3.60
N GLN A 80 -4.59 10.58 3.25
CA GLN A 80 -4.97 9.72 2.12
C GLN A 80 -5.84 8.53 2.54
N PHE A 81 -5.49 7.88 3.66
CA PHE A 81 -6.23 6.70 4.12
C PHE A 81 -6.75 6.89 5.54
N SER A 82 -8.08 6.86 5.69
CA SER A 82 -8.72 7.04 7.00
C SER A 82 -8.33 5.96 8.01
N VAL A 83 -8.04 4.74 7.54
CA VAL A 83 -7.63 3.62 8.40
C VAL A 83 -6.30 3.88 9.09
N VAL A 84 -5.41 4.69 8.49
CA VAL A 84 -4.16 5.13 9.11
C VAL A 84 -4.45 6.21 10.14
N LEU A 85 -5.29 7.18 9.79
CA LEU A 85 -5.62 8.31 10.66
C LEU A 85 -6.31 7.87 11.96
N ASP A 86 -7.22 6.91 11.91
CA ASP A 86 -7.96 6.43 13.08
C ASP A 86 -7.34 5.19 13.73
N GLY A 87 -6.26 4.67 13.19
CA GLY A 87 -5.52 3.54 13.75
C GLY A 87 -6.09 2.16 13.45
N ARG A 88 -7.15 2.04 12.66
CA ARG A 88 -7.73 0.73 12.32
C ARG A 88 -6.74 -0.19 11.62
N ILE A 89 -5.81 0.39 10.85
CA ILE A 89 -4.79 -0.38 10.11
C ILE A 89 -3.97 -1.28 11.05
N TRP A 90 -3.81 -0.90 12.32
CA TRP A 90 -3.02 -1.65 13.29
C TRP A 90 -3.83 -2.70 14.07
N THR A 91 -5.13 -2.81 13.81
CA THR A 91 -6.04 -3.68 14.57
C THR A 91 -6.51 -4.90 13.80
N VAL A 92 -6.17 -5.00 12.52
CA VAL A 92 -6.65 -6.09 11.66
C VAL A 92 -5.57 -7.13 11.41
N GLU A 93 -6.03 -8.34 11.05
CA GLU A 93 -5.15 -9.42 10.62
C GLU A 93 -5.51 -9.76 9.17
N PRO A 94 -4.57 -9.63 8.22
CA PRO A 94 -4.87 -9.91 6.83
C PRO A 94 -5.25 -11.37 6.58
N SER A 95 -6.28 -11.56 5.76
CA SER A 95 -6.73 -12.90 5.35
C SER A 95 -5.88 -13.44 4.20
N GLU A 96 -6.00 -14.74 3.94
CA GLU A 96 -5.37 -15.36 2.77
C GLU A 96 -5.83 -14.73 1.47
N GLU A 97 -7.11 -14.37 1.38
CA GLU A 97 -7.66 -13.70 0.19
C GLU A 97 -7.00 -12.33 -0.04
N THR A 98 -6.71 -11.59 1.04
CA THR A 98 -5.99 -10.32 0.95
C THR A 98 -4.58 -10.52 0.40
N PHE A 99 -3.87 -11.53 0.90
CA PHE A 99 -2.53 -11.85 0.36
C PHE A 99 -2.59 -12.34 -1.08
N GLU A 100 -3.61 -13.10 -1.44
CA GLU A 100 -3.81 -13.54 -2.83
C GLU A 100 -4.02 -12.34 -3.76
N ALA A 101 -4.86 -11.37 -3.36
CA ALA A 101 -5.07 -10.15 -4.12
C ALA A 101 -3.75 -9.42 -4.38
N ILE A 102 -2.93 -9.28 -3.36
CA ILE A 102 -1.62 -8.61 -3.49
C ILE A 102 -0.71 -9.38 -4.43
N ARG A 103 -0.58 -10.70 -4.25
CA ARG A 103 0.28 -11.53 -5.11
C ARG A 103 -0.12 -11.41 -6.58
N GLU A 104 -1.41 -11.50 -6.86
CA GLU A 104 -1.90 -11.45 -8.23
C GLU A 104 -1.68 -10.07 -8.86
N GLU A 105 -1.91 -8.98 -8.12
CA GLU A 105 -1.77 -7.64 -8.66
C GLU A 105 -0.31 -7.20 -8.79
N LEU A 106 0.59 -7.72 -7.98
CA LEU A 106 2.03 -7.52 -8.18
C LEU A 106 2.52 -8.19 -9.45
N GLU A 107 1.92 -9.32 -9.84
CA GLU A 107 2.29 -10.03 -11.04
C GLU A 107 1.70 -9.37 -12.29
N VAL A 108 0.38 -9.15 -12.30
CA VAL A 108 -0.32 -8.48 -13.41
C VAL A 108 -1.41 -7.59 -12.81
N ARG A 109 -1.29 -6.29 -13.02
CA ARG A 109 -2.24 -5.32 -12.48
C ARG A 109 -3.54 -5.35 -13.27
N THR A 110 -4.67 -5.49 -12.58
CA THR A 110 -6.00 -5.53 -13.19
C THR A 110 -6.39 -4.17 -13.77
N ASN A 111 -6.14 -3.09 -13.04
CA ASN A 111 -6.48 -1.74 -13.46
C ASN A 111 -5.31 -0.80 -13.20
N THR A 112 -4.84 -0.11 -14.23
CA THR A 112 -3.70 0.79 -14.17
C THR A 112 -4.09 2.26 -14.09
N GLU A 113 -5.37 2.58 -14.01
CA GLU A 113 -5.87 3.96 -14.08
C GLU A 113 -6.50 4.48 -12.80
N ILE A 114 -7.10 3.62 -11.98
CA ILE A 114 -7.77 4.07 -10.75
C ILE A 114 -6.75 4.54 -9.72
N ILE A 115 -6.96 5.73 -9.16
CA ILE A 115 -6.08 6.30 -8.14
C ILE A 115 -6.82 6.78 -6.89
N PHE A 116 -8.15 6.68 -6.87
CA PHE A 116 -8.97 7.00 -5.70
C PHE A 116 -9.98 5.90 -5.43
N PHE A 117 -10.26 5.64 -4.16
CA PHE A 117 -11.45 4.89 -3.75
C PHE A 117 -12.06 5.55 -2.52
N THR A 118 -13.38 5.55 -2.45
CA THR A 118 -14.14 6.14 -1.36
C THR A 118 -15.35 5.29 -1.06
N SER A 119 -15.84 5.32 0.18
CA SER A 119 -17.01 4.56 0.61
C SER A 119 -18.32 5.36 0.51
N GLU A 120 -18.25 6.67 0.29
CA GLU A 120 -19.40 7.56 0.31
C GLU A 120 -19.59 8.36 -0.99
N GLY A 121 -19.54 7.67 -2.12
CA GLY A 121 -19.64 8.30 -3.42
C GLY A 121 -18.29 8.50 -4.07
N TYR A 122 -18.30 9.06 -5.28
CA TYR A 122 -17.06 9.26 -6.04
C TYR A 122 -16.26 10.44 -5.50
N SER A 123 -14.93 10.32 -5.60
CA SER A 123 -14.02 11.38 -5.17
C SER A 123 -14.26 12.67 -5.98
N PRO A 124 -14.32 13.85 -5.31
CA PRO A 124 -14.42 15.13 -6.02
C PRO A 124 -13.12 15.51 -6.75
N TYR A 125 -12.03 14.81 -6.46
CA TYR A 125 -10.71 15.09 -7.05
C TYR A 125 -10.42 14.31 -8.32
N GLY A 126 -11.31 13.37 -8.71
CA GLY A 126 -11.09 12.52 -9.86
C GLY A 126 -12.31 12.37 -10.74
N GLU A 127 -12.19 11.51 -11.76
CA GLU A 127 -13.28 11.14 -12.65
C GLU A 127 -13.86 9.79 -12.22
N PRO A 128 -15.19 9.66 -12.09
CA PRO A 128 -15.80 8.38 -11.74
C PRO A 128 -15.42 7.27 -12.73
N TRP A 129 -14.94 6.15 -12.18
CA TRP A 129 -14.67 4.95 -12.98
C TRP A 129 -15.76 3.90 -12.80
N GLY A 130 -16.14 3.60 -11.57
CA GLY A 130 -17.16 2.62 -11.26
C GLY A 130 -17.22 2.26 -9.79
N LYS A 131 -18.32 1.64 -9.39
CA LYS A 131 -18.51 1.14 -8.04
C LYS A 131 -18.33 -0.38 -8.01
N VAL A 132 -17.53 -0.88 -7.07
CA VAL A 132 -17.36 -2.31 -6.83
C VAL A 132 -17.55 -2.56 -5.34
N GLY A 133 -18.54 -3.40 -5.00
CA GLY A 133 -18.92 -3.60 -3.60
C GLY A 133 -19.31 -2.28 -2.97
N ASP A 134 -18.66 -1.94 -1.86
CA ASP A 134 -18.94 -0.71 -1.12
C ASP A 134 -18.02 0.47 -1.51
N HIS A 135 -17.14 0.26 -2.49
CA HIS A 135 -16.17 1.27 -2.90
C HIS A 135 -16.49 1.89 -4.25
N TYR A 136 -16.35 3.21 -4.32
CA TYR A 136 -16.46 4.01 -5.53
C TYR A 136 -15.04 4.34 -6.00
N PHE A 137 -14.66 3.87 -7.17
CA PHE A 137 -13.32 4.07 -7.72
C PHE A 137 -13.31 5.21 -8.73
N SER A 138 -12.23 5.98 -8.73
CA SER A 138 -12.07 7.12 -9.61
C SER A 138 -10.67 7.14 -10.22
N THR A 139 -10.58 7.71 -11.43
CA THR A 139 -9.32 7.91 -12.14
C THR A 139 -8.88 9.36 -12.00
N GLU A 140 -7.70 9.70 -12.55
CA GLU A 140 -7.23 11.06 -12.59
C GLU A 140 -8.18 11.97 -13.37
N ARG A 141 -8.38 13.19 -12.89
CA ARG A 141 -9.19 14.17 -13.59
C ARG A 141 -8.46 14.65 -14.83
N ARG A 142 -9.15 14.62 -15.94
CA ARG A 142 -8.62 15.07 -17.22
C ARG A 142 -8.84 16.57 -17.46
#